data_7ef8aabd09ba176f28c0793225bedede
#
_entry.id   7ef8aabd09ba176f28c0793225bedede
#
_cell.length_a   1.000
_cell.length_b   1.000
_cell.length_c   1.000
_cell.angle_alpha   90.00
_cell.angle_beta   90.00
_cell.angle_gamma   90.00
#
_symmetry.space_group_name_H-M   'P 1'
#
loop_
_entity.id
_entity.type
_entity.pdbx_description
1 polymer ?
#
loop_
_entity_poly.entity_id
_entity_poly.type
_entity_poly.pdbx_seq_one_letter_code
_entity_poly.pdbx_strand_id
1 'polypeptide(L)'
;MNLETLNDMWEKDSPLDDEKLDHDSLSIPKLHAKYLRLYNNFVTLRDQAELDVKRTYRDRWEYYTGKSEKPFPVKLIKTDVAIYLEADQEYQKSVLKAKYLNQMVESIKTILSAINNRSFHIKNAVEFAKFLKGYEI
;
A
#
# COMPACT_ATOMS: atom_id res chain seq x y z
N MET A 1 1.39 -11.61 0.12
CA MET A 1 1.07 -10.70 -1.01
C MET A 1 2.13 -9.62 -1.10
N ASN A 2 2.58 -9.35 -2.31
CA ASN A 2 3.50 -8.25 -2.60
C ASN A 2 2.87 -7.30 -3.61
N LEU A 3 3.59 -6.24 -3.97
CA LEU A 3 3.07 -5.21 -4.87
C LEU A 3 2.76 -5.76 -6.26
N GLU A 4 3.60 -6.66 -6.78
CA GLU A 4 3.39 -7.31 -8.07
C GLU A 4 2.12 -8.17 -8.06
N THR A 5 1.92 -8.96 -7.01
CA THR A 5 0.72 -9.78 -6.84
C THR A 5 -0.54 -8.91 -6.75
N LEU A 6 -0.47 -7.79 -6.04
CA LEU A 6 -1.57 -6.83 -5.95
C LEU A 6 -1.91 -6.25 -7.33
N ASN A 7 -0.89 -5.83 -8.08
CA ASN A 7 -1.08 -5.27 -9.41
C ASN A 7 -1.70 -6.29 -10.37
N ASP A 8 -1.23 -7.54 -10.33
CA ASP A 8 -1.77 -8.63 -11.17
C ASP A 8 -3.24 -8.90 -10.82
N MET A 9 -3.57 -8.89 -9.55
CA MET A 9 -4.95 -9.10 -9.08
C MET A 9 -5.87 -7.99 -9.57
N TRP A 10 -5.45 -6.72 -9.48
CA TRP A 10 -6.23 -5.59 -9.95
C TRP A 10 -6.33 -5.58 -11.48
N GLU A 11 -5.30 -5.97 -12.18
CA GLU A 11 -5.34 -6.09 -13.64
C GLU A 11 -6.41 -7.10 -14.10
N LYS A 12 -6.62 -8.17 -13.33
CA LYS A 12 -7.71 -9.13 -13.57
C LYS A 12 -9.08 -8.58 -13.21
N ASP A 13 -9.17 -7.83 -12.11
CA ASP A 13 -10.43 -7.35 -11.57
C ASP A 13 -10.92 -6.05 -12.23
N SER A 14 -10.02 -5.28 -12.85
CA SER A 14 -10.34 -3.94 -13.34
C SER A 14 -11.17 -3.88 -14.62
N PRO A 15 -11.07 -4.81 -15.60
CA PRO A 15 -11.80 -4.68 -16.84
C PRO A 15 -13.30 -4.71 -16.66
N LEU A 16 -14.01 -3.94 -17.50
CA LEU A 16 -15.45 -3.98 -17.63
C LEU A 16 -15.82 -4.73 -18.91
N ASP A 17 -16.90 -5.51 -18.87
CA ASP A 17 -17.42 -6.23 -20.03
C ASP A 17 -18.66 -5.52 -20.57
N ASP A 18 -18.56 -5.02 -21.81
CA ASP A 18 -19.66 -4.30 -22.46
C ASP A 18 -20.95 -5.12 -22.57
N GLU A 19 -20.83 -6.43 -22.59
CA GLU A 19 -21.98 -7.34 -22.68
C GLU A 19 -22.58 -7.70 -21.32
N LYS A 20 -21.89 -7.36 -20.22
CA LYS A 20 -22.26 -7.72 -18.85
C LYS A 20 -22.22 -6.53 -17.90
N LEU A 21 -22.65 -5.37 -18.35
CA LEU A 21 -22.59 -4.14 -17.54
C LEU A 21 -23.47 -4.21 -16.29
N ASP A 22 -24.61 -4.90 -16.35
CA ASP A 22 -25.48 -5.15 -15.22
C ASP A 22 -24.77 -5.99 -14.15
N HIS A 23 -24.11 -7.07 -14.55
CA HIS A 23 -23.31 -7.91 -13.66
C HIS A 23 -22.16 -7.10 -13.04
N ASP A 24 -21.44 -6.33 -13.85
CA ASP A 24 -20.33 -5.49 -13.38
C ASP A 24 -20.81 -4.44 -12.38
N SER A 25 -21.98 -3.83 -12.62
CA SER A 25 -22.58 -2.88 -11.68
C SER A 25 -22.92 -3.52 -10.34
N LEU A 26 -23.55 -4.70 -10.36
CA LEU A 26 -23.94 -5.41 -9.15
C LEU A 26 -22.77 -5.97 -8.36
N SER A 27 -21.62 -6.19 -9.02
CA SER A 27 -20.41 -6.72 -8.37
C SER A 27 -19.58 -5.64 -7.67
N ILE A 28 -19.86 -4.35 -7.84
CA ILE A 28 -19.09 -3.26 -7.24
C ILE A 28 -18.96 -3.39 -5.71
N PRO A 29 -20.04 -3.61 -4.94
CA PRO A 29 -19.90 -3.72 -3.48
C PRO A 29 -19.00 -4.88 -3.04
N LYS A 30 -19.05 -6.01 -3.74
CA LYS A 30 -18.24 -7.18 -3.43
C LYS A 30 -16.76 -6.91 -3.73
N LEU A 31 -16.48 -6.27 -4.86
CA LEU A 31 -15.13 -5.87 -5.25
C LEU A 31 -14.56 -4.86 -4.25
N HIS A 32 -15.35 -3.87 -3.86
CA HIS A 32 -14.95 -2.89 -2.87
C HIS A 32 -14.60 -3.56 -1.53
N ALA A 33 -15.44 -4.48 -1.05
CA ALA A 33 -15.21 -5.20 0.19
C ALA A 33 -13.91 -6.00 0.17
N LYS A 34 -13.58 -6.63 -0.97
CA LYS A 34 -12.35 -7.38 -1.15
C LYS A 34 -11.11 -6.49 -0.94
N TYR A 35 -11.06 -5.34 -1.60
CA TYR A 35 -9.92 -4.43 -1.51
C TYR A 35 -9.89 -3.63 -0.21
N LEU A 36 -11.06 -3.34 0.37
CA LEU A 36 -11.12 -2.70 1.70
C LEU A 36 -10.51 -3.60 2.78
N ARG A 37 -10.75 -4.90 2.71
CA ARG A 37 -10.14 -5.85 3.65
C ARG A 37 -8.61 -5.84 3.54
N LEU A 38 -8.09 -5.85 2.32
CA LEU A 38 -6.65 -5.74 2.08
C LEU A 38 -6.11 -4.41 2.61
N TYR A 39 -6.81 -3.32 2.35
CA TYR A 39 -6.43 -2.00 2.85
C TYR A 39 -6.26 -2.00 4.36
N ASN A 40 -7.26 -2.47 5.08
CA ASN A 40 -7.22 -2.51 6.53
C ASN A 40 -6.08 -3.39 7.06
N ASN A 41 -5.84 -4.53 6.44
CA ASN A 41 -4.74 -5.42 6.82
C ASN A 41 -3.39 -4.75 6.64
N PHE A 42 -3.17 -4.09 5.51
CA PHE A 42 -1.88 -3.44 5.23
C PHE A 42 -1.68 -2.17 6.03
N VAL A 43 -2.74 -1.44 6.37
CA VAL A 43 -2.65 -0.31 7.31
C VAL A 43 -2.13 -0.79 8.66
N THR A 44 -2.66 -1.89 9.18
CA THR A 44 -2.20 -2.47 10.45
C THR A 44 -0.74 -2.89 10.37
N LEU A 45 -0.34 -3.56 9.29
CA LEU A 45 1.05 -3.99 9.11
C LEU A 45 2.01 -2.79 8.98
N ARG A 46 1.60 -1.76 8.25
CA ARG A 46 2.39 -0.53 8.13
C ARG A 46 2.59 0.14 9.47
N ASP A 47 1.53 0.27 10.24
CA ASP A 47 1.59 0.94 11.55
C ASP A 47 2.53 0.18 12.51
N GLN A 48 2.47 -1.15 12.50
CA GLN A 48 3.41 -1.98 13.26
C GLN A 48 4.85 -1.78 12.79
N ALA A 49 5.06 -1.75 11.47
CA ALA A 49 6.39 -1.55 10.91
C ALA A 49 6.96 -0.18 11.27
N GLU A 50 6.14 0.86 11.30
CA GLU A 50 6.54 2.20 11.73
C GLU A 50 6.95 2.24 13.20
N LEU A 51 6.26 1.50 14.06
CA LEU A 51 6.65 1.34 15.46
C LEU A 51 7.97 0.56 15.58
N ASP A 52 8.16 -0.46 14.76
CA ASP A 52 9.41 -1.23 14.73
C ASP A 52 10.60 -0.37 14.30
N VAL A 53 10.41 0.60 13.41
CA VAL A 53 11.44 1.57 13.05
C VAL A 53 11.91 2.32 14.30
N LYS A 54 10.99 2.78 15.13
CA LYS A 54 11.33 3.51 16.35
C LYS A 54 12.08 2.65 17.35
N ARG A 55 11.68 1.38 17.51
CA ARG A 55 12.37 0.44 18.38
C ARG A 55 13.77 0.12 17.86
N THR A 56 13.89 -0.12 16.58
CA THR A 56 15.18 -0.40 15.95
C THR A 56 16.11 0.81 16.08
N TYR A 57 15.59 2.01 15.90
CA TYR A 57 16.34 3.24 16.10
C TYR A 57 16.93 3.29 17.51
N ARG A 58 16.12 3.06 18.55
CA ARG A 58 16.58 3.04 19.94
C ARG A 58 17.62 1.95 20.16
N ASP A 59 17.37 0.73 19.68
CA ASP A 59 18.28 -0.40 19.90
C ASP A 59 19.62 -0.16 19.25
N ARG A 60 19.65 0.41 18.05
CA ARG A 60 20.89 0.75 17.36
C ARG A 60 21.58 1.96 17.98
N TRP A 61 20.81 2.91 18.47
CA TRP A 61 21.36 4.04 19.22
C TRP A 61 22.08 3.57 20.48
N GLU A 62 21.47 2.65 21.23
CA GLU A 62 22.10 2.03 22.41
C GLU A 62 23.40 1.30 22.04
N TYR A 63 23.37 0.60 20.90
CA TYR A 63 24.57 -0.08 20.39
C TYR A 63 25.71 0.89 20.13
N TYR A 64 25.46 1.97 19.42
CA TYR A 64 26.50 2.94 19.05
C TYR A 64 26.92 3.87 20.21
N THR A 65 26.13 3.99 21.25
CA THR A 65 26.45 4.79 22.43
C THR A 65 27.04 3.98 23.57
N GLY A 66 27.26 2.69 23.38
CA GLY A 66 27.89 1.83 24.38
C GLY A 66 26.95 1.31 25.46
N LYS A 67 25.65 1.43 25.28
CA LYS A 67 24.64 1.03 26.30
C LYS A 67 24.07 -0.37 26.11
N SER A 68 24.37 -1.05 25.00
CA SER A 68 23.92 -2.42 24.78
C SER A 68 24.86 -3.44 25.40
N GLU A 69 24.43 -4.71 25.47
CA GLU A 69 25.29 -5.80 26.00
C GLU A 69 26.59 -5.98 25.23
N LYS A 70 26.54 -5.87 23.91
CA LYS A 70 27.69 -5.98 23.02
C LYS A 70 27.80 -4.70 22.21
N PRO A 71 28.34 -3.62 22.80
CA PRO A 71 28.34 -2.33 22.16
C PRO A 71 29.32 -2.25 21.01
N PHE A 72 29.13 -1.23 20.18
CA PHE A 72 30.06 -0.87 19.11
C PHE A 72 31.47 -0.67 19.70
N PRO A 73 32.50 -1.29 19.11
CA PRO A 73 33.86 -1.32 19.73
C PRO A 73 34.59 0.01 19.74
N VAL A 74 34.11 1.00 18.98
CA VAL A 74 34.76 2.33 18.93
C VAL A 74 33.87 3.33 19.66
N LYS A 75 34.49 4.16 20.50
CA LYS A 75 33.77 5.24 21.19
C LYS A 75 33.52 6.39 20.22
N LEU A 76 32.24 6.66 19.94
CA LEU A 76 31.84 7.72 19.05
C LEU A 76 31.49 9.00 19.83
N ILE A 77 31.82 10.15 19.27
CA ILE A 77 31.33 11.43 19.77
C ILE A 77 29.88 11.59 19.35
N LYS A 78 29.15 12.42 20.07
CA LYS A 78 27.69 12.58 19.91
C LYS A 78 27.25 12.93 18.49
N THR A 79 28.02 13.72 17.78
CA THR A 79 27.71 14.11 16.38
C THR A 79 27.92 12.97 15.39
N ASP A 80 28.85 12.04 15.67
CA ASP A 80 29.15 10.91 14.80
C ASP A 80 28.11 9.79 14.93
N VAL A 81 27.45 9.68 16.08
CA VAL A 81 26.42 8.66 16.33
C VAL A 81 25.32 8.72 15.27
N ALA A 82 24.86 9.92 14.91
CA ALA A 82 23.82 10.11 13.91
C ALA A 82 24.25 9.57 12.54
N ILE A 83 25.51 9.78 12.15
CA ILE A 83 26.05 9.31 10.86
C ILE A 83 26.01 7.78 10.79
N TYR A 84 26.50 7.11 11.85
CA TYR A 84 26.53 5.65 11.90
C TYR A 84 25.13 5.06 11.99
N LEU A 85 24.25 5.72 12.72
CA LEU A 85 22.87 5.26 12.90
C LEU A 85 22.07 5.34 11.60
N GLU A 86 22.19 6.45 10.85
CA GLU A 86 21.51 6.60 9.57
C GLU A 86 22.01 5.61 8.51
N ALA A 87 23.27 5.20 8.59
CA ALA A 87 23.87 4.21 7.69
C ALA A 87 23.75 2.78 8.20
N ASP A 88 23.16 2.57 9.37
CA ASP A 88 23.00 1.25 9.97
C ASP A 88 22.07 0.36 9.14
N GLN A 89 22.54 -0.85 8.82
CA GLN A 89 21.80 -1.76 7.94
C GLN A 89 20.48 -2.24 8.56
N GLU A 90 20.45 -2.53 9.85
CA GLU A 90 19.22 -2.98 10.51
C GLU A 90 18.19 -1.86 10.57
N TYR A 91 18.63 -0.64 10.87
CA TYR A 91 17.77 0.51 10.86
C TYR A 91 17.21 0.77 9.46
N GLN A 92 18.07 0.77 8.43
CA GLN A 92 17.65 0.97 7.05
C GLN A 92 16.66 -0.10 6.59
N LYS A 93 16.89 -1.36 6.97
CA LYS A 93 15.98 -2.46 6.66
C LYS A 93 14.58 -2.23 7.24
N SER A 94 14.52 -1.77 8.49
CA SER A 94 13.23 -1.46 9.13
C SER A 94 12.51 -0.29 8.44
N VAL A 95 13.24 0.74 8.05
CA VAL A 95 12.71 1.90 7.31
C VAL A 95 12.16 1.48 5.95
N LEU A 96 12.93 0.66 5.21
CA LEU A 96 12.51 0.20 3.89
C LEU A 96 11.26 -0.68 3.97
N LYS A 97 11.16 -1.52 5.00
CA LYS A 97 9.97 -2.34 5.23
C LYS A 97 8.73 -1.47 5.46
N ALA A 98 8.85 -0.47 6.32
CA ALA A 98 7.73 0.45 6.60
C ALA A 98 7.32 1.22 5.33
N LYS A 99 8.29 1.69 4.55
CA LYS A 99 8.03 2.37 3.28
C LYS A 99 7.34 1.47 2.27
N TYR A 100 7.75 0.21 2.17
CA TYR A 100 7.13 -0.75 1.27
C TYR A 100 5.67 -1.01 1.65
N LEU A 101 5.40 -1.20 2.94
CA LEU A 101 4.03 -1.41 3.41
C LEU A 101 3.16 -0.17 3.18
N ASN A 102 3.72 1.03 3.33
CA ASN A 102 3.01 2.25 3.00
C ASN A 102 2.71 2.34 1.49
N GLN A 103 3.63 1.90 0.65
CA GLN A 103 3.41 1.82 -0.80
C GLN A 103 2.25 0.88 -1.13
N MET A 104 2.16 -0.27 -0.44
CA MET A 104 1.02 -1.19 -0.57
C MET A 104 -0.29 -0.49 -0.19
N VAL A 105 -0.32 0.21 0.94
CA VAL A 105 -1.50 0.95 1.41
C VAL A 105 -1.94 1.98 0.37
N GLU A 106 -1.01 2.78 -0.13
CA GLU A 106 -1.32 3.82 -1.11
C GLU A 106 -1.82 3.23 -2.43
N SER A 107 -1.25 2.11 -2.87
CA SER A 107 -1.69 1.41 -4.08
C SER A 107 -3.11 0.88 -3.93
N ILE A 108 -3.44 0.27 -2.79
CA ILE A 108 -4.80 -0.22 -2.52
C ILE A 108 -5.79 0.94 -2.44
N LYS A 109 -5.39 2.05 -1.84
CA LYS A 109 -6.21 3.26 -1.77
C LYS A 109 -6.56 3.78 -3.17
N THR A 110 -5.60 3.78 -4.08
CA THR A 110 -5.81 4.14 -5.48
C THR A 110 -6.81 3.19 -6.16
N ILE A 111 -6.68 1.89 -5.91
CA ILE A 111 -7.60 0.87 -6.42
C ILE A 111 -9.02 1.11 -5.90
N LEU A 112 -9.16 1.39 -4.60
CA LEU A 112 -10.48 1.69 -4.00
C LEU A 112 -11.12 2.92 -4.64
N SER A 113 -10.35 3.94 -4.94
CA SER A 113 -10.84 5.12 -5.68
C SER A 113 -11.31 4.75 -7.07
N ALA A 114 -10.58 3.89 -7.78
CA ALA A 114 -10.98 3.41 -9.11
C ALA A 114 -12.28 2.59 -9.03
N ILE A 115 -12.45 1.77 -8.00
CA ILE A 115 -13.68 1.02 -7.79
C ILE A 115 -14.86 1.97 -7.54
N ASN A 116 -14.66 3.02 -6.75
CA ASN A 116 -15.71 4.02 -6.50
C ASN A 116 -16.14 4.75 -7.78
N ASN A 117 -15.25 4.86 -8.77
CA ASN A 117 -15.55 5.49 -10.05
C ASN A 117 -16.17 4.53 -11.08
N ARG A 118 -16.27 3.23 -10.79
CA ARG A 118 -16.80 2.24 -11.74
C ARG A 118 -18.25 2.54 -12.14
N SER A 119 -19.05 3.04 -11.22
CA SER A 119 -20.44 3.38 -11.53
C SER A 119 -20.56 4.43 -12.62
N PHE A 120 -19.65 5.41 -12.63
CA PHE A 120 -19.59 6.41 -13.71
C PHE A 120 -19.21 5.79 -15.04
N HIS A 121 -18.20 4.94 -15.07
CA HIS A 121 -17.77 4.26 -16.28
C HIS A 121 -18.87 3.38 -16.87
N ILE A 122 -19.58 2.65 -16.01
CA ILE A 122 -20.69 1.79 -16.41
C ILE A 122 -21.85 2.64 -16.94
N LYS A 123 -22.20 3.72 -16.25
CA LYS A 123 -23.23 4.64 -16.69
C LYS A 123 -22.91 5.23 -18.08
N ASN A 124 -21.69 5.67 -18.28
CA ASN A 124 -21.24 6.22 -19.54
C ASN A 124 -21.29 5.18 -20.67
N ALA A 125 -20.90 3.93 -20.37
CA ALA A 125 -20.95 2.83 -21.34
C ALA A 125 -22.40 2.52 -21.74
N VAL A 126 -23.32 2.52 -20.77
CA VAL A 126 -24.75 2.31 -21.02
C VAL A 126 -25.32 3.43 -21.91
N GLU A 127 -25.03 4.67 -21.61
CA GLU A 127 -25.52 5.82 -22.39
C GLU A 127 -24.98 5.80 -23.82
N PHE A 128 -23.69 5.47 -24.00
CA PHE A 128 -23.07 5.33 -25.30
C PHE A 128 -23.71 4.20 -26.12
N ALA A 129 -24.00 3.07 -25.50
CA ALA A 129 -24.69 1.95 -26.15
C ALA A 129 -26.09 2.34 -26.61
N LYS A 130 -26.82 3.11 -25.80
CA LYS A 130 -28.12 3.66 -26.19
C LYS A 130 -28.01 4.60 -27.39
N PHE A 131 -27.03 5.47 -27.38
CA PHE A 131 -26.78 6.38 -28.49
C PHE A 131 -26.52 5.63 -29.80
N LEU A 132 -25.68 4.59 -29.75
CA LEU A 132 -25.38 3.76 -30.92
C LEU A 132 -26.61 3.02 -31.46
N LYS A 133 -27.61 2.77 -30.63
CA LYS A 133 -28.87 2.13 -31.03
C LYS A 133 -29.93 3.11 -31.54
N GLY A 134 -29.60 4.39 -31.66
CA GLY A 134 -30.54 5.39 -32.15
C GLY A 134 -31.61 5.76 -31.12
N TYR A 135 -31.24 5.92 -29.88
CA TYR A 135 -32.16 6.15 -28.75
C TYR A 135 -32.54 7.60 -28.55
N GLU A 136 -32.20 8.47 -29.41
CA GLU A 136 -32.47 9.90 -29.35
C GLU A 136 -33.89 10.26 -29.82
N ILE A 137 -34.76 9.48 -29.63
CA ILE A 137 -36.14 9.66 -30.09
C ILE A 137 -36.84 10.81 -29.38
#